data_71088d0f3bbc5841427521f4775b6d73
#
_entry.id   71088d0f3bbc5841427521f4775b6d73
#
_cell.length_a   1.000
_cell.length_b   1.000
_cell.length_c   1.000
_cell.angle_alpha   90.00
_cell.angle_beta   90.00
_cell.angle_gamma   90.00
#
_symmetry.space_group_name_H-M   'P 1'
#
loop_
_entity.id
_entity.type
_entity.pdbx_description
1 polymer ?
#
loop_
_entity_poly.entity_id
_entity_poly.type
_entity_poly.pdbx_seq_one_letter_code
_entity_poly.pdbx_strand_id
1 'polypeptide(L)'
;MNRRKFLQSGIAIGAAGVCASPILAGQFTGRIRKSLKYSMIDVRLSLVQQFQLLKRADFDGVEISLRDGLSPQEVRAATDATEIAVHGVIHGAGDDCSASIDLCEQVGGSTVLVVAPELDNLSYADNFARSLAVVRKAIPLAEKQNVRLLIENVRASFLKTAEEMARFIDELESPAIGAYYDTGNTITWTKQTAQHWAHVLGHRIVKVDIKDRGHAEFGDPKLKSQTAVGTDGGEVHWANVRRELAAVNFSGWASAEVKGGDARRLSGVSKWMDQVLDL
;
A
#
# COMPACT_ATOMS: atom_id res chain seq x y z
N MET A 1 -78.41 7.00 -39.37
CA MET A 1 -77.31 6.57 -40.24
C MET A 1 -76.08 6.20 -39.43
N ASN A 2 -75.73 4.94 -39.46
CA ASN A 2 -74.69 4.30 -38.60
C ASN A 2 -73.29 4.60 -39.10
N ARG A 3 -72.40 4.93 -38.17
CA ARG A 3 -70.95 4.83 -38.43
C ARG A 3 -70.33 3.93 -37.31
N ARG A 4 -69.85 2.78 -37.77
CA ARG A 4 -69.14 1.76 -36.99
C ARG A 4 -67.86 2.31 -36.41
N LYS A 5 -67.64 2.12 -35.09
CA LYS A 5 -66.36 2.31 -34.41
C LYS A 5 -65.56 1.02 -34.59
N PHE A 6 -64.35 1.16 -35.16
CA PHE A 6 -63.35 0.10 -35.23
C PHE A 6 -62.49 0.22 -33.99
N LEU A 7 -62.51 -0.80 -33.14
CA LEU A 7 -61.61 -0.94 -32.00
C LEU A 7 -60.28 -1.52 -32.49
N GLN A 8 -59.22 -0.75 -32.45
CA GLN A 8 -57.84 -1.26 -32.56
C GLN A 8 -57.31 -1.57 -31.15
N SER A 9 -57.12 -2.85 -30.87
CA SER A 9 -56.44 -3.34 -29.65
C SER A 9 -54.92 -3.25 -29.92
N GLY A 10 -54.28 -2.26 -29.33
CA GLY A 10 -52.82 -2.17 -29.28
C GLY A 10 -52.27 -3.06 -28.16
N ILE A 11 -51.49 -4.05 -28.53
CA ILE A 11 -50.71 -4.86 -27.59
C ILE A 11 -49.50 -4.02 -27.17
N ALA A 12 -49.47 -3.56 -25.93
CA ALA A 12 -48.32 -2.92 -25.34
C ALA A 12 -47.33 -4.04 -24.92
N ILE A 13 -46.23 -4.18 -25.67
CA ILE A 13 -45.10 -5.01 -25.26
C ILE A 13 -44.36 -4.21 -24.18
N GLY A 14 -44.54 -4.61 -22.93
CA GLY A 14 -43.79 -4.09 -21.80
C GLY A 14 -42.33 -4.52 -21.92
N ALA A 15 -41.44 -3.60 -22.27
CA ALA A 15 -40.00 -3.81 -22.09
C ALA A 15 -39.72 -3.89 -20.59
N ALA A 16 -39.50 -5.12 -20.08
CA ALA A 16 -38.92 -5.31 -18.75
C ALA A 16 -37.49 -4.76 -18.76
N GLY A 17 -37.34 -3.53 -18.34
CA GLY A 17 -36.01 -2.97 -18.05
C GLY A 17 -35.40 -3.78 -16.92
N VAL A 18 -34.34 -4.51 -17.22
CA VAL A 18 -33.46 -5.08 -16.19
C VAL A 18 -32.82 -3.92 -15.46
N CYS A 19 -33.38 -3.53 -14.33
CA CYS A 19 -32.71 -2.66 -13.39
C CYS A 19 -31.50 -3.41 -12.87
N ALA A 20 -30.34 -3.19 -13.47
CA ALA A 20 -29.08 -3.53 -12.83
C ALA A 20 -29.05 -2.77 -11.50
N SER A 21 -29.08 -3.48 -10.39
CA SER A 21 -28.86 -2.89 -9.07
C SER A 21 -27.52 -2.18 -9.12
N PRO A 22 -27.42 -0.92 -8.68
CA PRO A 22 -26.12 -0.26 -8.60
C PRO A 22 -25.24 -1.12 -7.70
N ILE A 23 -24.11 -1.60 -8.22
CA ILE A 23 -23.05 -2.18 -7.41
C ILE A 23 -22.67 -1.06 -6.46
N LEU A 24 -22.94 -1.23 -5.16
CA LEU A 24 -22.51 -0.29 -4.14
C LEU A 24 -20.98 -0.30 -4.19
N ALA A 25 -20.40 0.85 -4.53
CA ALA A 25 -18.96 1.02 -4.48
C ALA A 25 -18.48 0.83 -3.03
N GLY A 26 -17.34 0.13 -2.86
CA GLY A 26 -16.73 -0.06 -1.55
C GLY A 26 -16.28 1.27 -0.94
N GLN A 27 -16.03 1.25 0.36
CA GLN A 27 -15.70 2.45 1.15
C GLN A 27 -14.50 3.25 0.60
N PHE A 28 -13.53 2.54 -0.01
CA PHE A 28 -12.30 3.14 -0.54
C PHE A 28 -12.18 3.06 -2.05
N THR A 29 -13.24 2.68 -2.76
CA THR A 29 -13.27 2.69 -4.23
C THR A 29 -12.88 4.06 -4.79
N GLY A 30 -11.89 4.09 -5.69
CA GLY A 30 -11.36 5.31 -6.30
C GLY A 30 -10.49 6.17 -5.37
N ARG A 31 -10.30 5.78 -4.11
CA ARG A 31 -9.45 6.47 -3.13
C ARG A 31 -8.13 5.76 -2.90
N ILE A 32 -8.13 4.44 -2.91
CA ILE A 32 -6.94 3.60 -2.75
C ILE A 32 -6.58 2.97 -4.09
N ARG A 33 -5.30 3.05 -4.44
CA ARG A 33 -4.69 2.36 -5.56
C ARG A 33 -3.89 1.16 -5.04
N LYS A 34 -4.05 0.02 -5.70
CA LYS A 34 -3.39 -1.23 -5.31
C LYS A 34 -2.00 -1.34 -5.93
N SER A 35 -1.04 -1.76 -5.14
CA SER A 35 0.31 -2.05 -5.59
C SER A 35 0.91 -3.26 -4.85
N LEU A 36 2.12 -3.62 -5.20
CA LEU A 36 2.89 -4.66 -4.55
C LEU A 36 4.39 -4.34 -4.59
N LYS A 37 5.18 -5.06 -3.80
CA LYS A 37 6.65 -5.01 -3.89
C LYS A 37 7.11 -5.77 -5.14
N TYR A 38 8.01 -5.19 -5.95
CA TYR A 38 8.52 -5.83 -7.18
C TYR A 38 9.07 -7.24 -6.95
N SER A 39 9.72 -7.46 -5.81
CA SER A 39 10.23 -8.77 -5.38
C SER A 39 9.17 -9.86 -5.23
N MET A 40 7.88 -9.52 -5.24
CA MET A 40 6.78 -10.50 -5.23
C MET A 40 6.50 -11.12 -6.60
N ILE A 41 7.05 -10.56 -7.67
CA ILE A 41 6.86 -11.05 -9.05
C ILE A 41 7.86 -12.18 -9.29
N ASP A 42 7.40 -13.43 -9.22
CA ASP A 42 8.23 -14.63 -9.42
C ASP A 42 7.94 -15.26 -10.78
N VAL A 43 8.28 -14.50 -11.84
CA VAL A 43 8.17 -14.98 -13.24
C VAL A 43 9.34 -14.46 -14.07
N ARG A 44 9.85 -15.31 -14.97
CA ARG A 44 10.94 -14.95 -15.90
C ARG A 44 10.37 -14.34 -17.18
N LEU A 45 10.03 -13.07 -17.11
CA LEU A 45 9.48 -12.27 -18.22
C LEU A 45 10.26 -10.97 -18.34
N SER A 46 10.17 -10.29 -19.49
CA SER A 46 10.68 -8.92 -19.60
C SER A 46 9.93 -7.98 -18.68
N LEU A 47 10.51 -6.84 -18.30
CA LEU A 47 9.88 -5.88 -17.38
C LEU A 47 8.51 -5.41 -17.89
N VAL A 48 8.40 -5.12 -19.19
CA VAL A 48 7.10 -4.77 -19.82
C VAL A 48 6.07 -5.90 -19.66
N GLN A 49 6.48 -7.14 -19.87
CA GLN A 49 5.57 -8.30 -19.71
C GLN A 49 5.16 -8.52 -18.24
N GLN A 50 6.07 -8.26 -17.29
CA GLN A 50 5.76 -8.29 -15.86
C GLN A 50 4.74 -7.20 -15.50
N PHE A 51 4.90 -5.98 -15.99
CA PHE A 51 3.94 -4.90 -15.76
C PHE A 51 2.60 -5.16 -16.43
N GLN A 52 2.57 -5.74 -17.65
CA GLN A 52 1.34 -6.23 -18.27
C GLN A 52 0.65 -7.30 -17.43
N LEU A 53 1.40 -8.16 -16.77
CA LEU A 53 0.86 -9.16 -15.85
C LEU A 53 0.22 -8.48 -14.64
N LEU A 54 0.85 -7.46 -14.04
CA LEU A 54 0.27 -6.68 -12.95
C LEU A 54 -1.03 -6.00 -13.38
N LYS A 55 -1.07 -5.39 -14.57
CA LYS A 55 -2.29 -4.77 -15.11
C LYS A 55 -3.43 -5.78 -15.23
N ARG A 56 -3.15 -6.99 -15.76
CA ARG A 56 -4.15 -8.07 -15.85
C ARG A 56 -4.56 -8.63 -14.49
N ALA A 57 -3.70 -8.53 -13.49
CA ALA A 57 -3.99 -8.91 -12.10
C ALA A 57 -4.70 -7.81 -11.32
N ASP A 58 -5.05 -6.69 -11.97
CA ASP A 58 -5.77 -5.55 -11.41
C ASP A 58 -4.97 -4.82 -10.32
N PHE A 59 -3.68 -4.60 -10.57
CA PHE A 59 -2.83 -3.67 -9.82
C PHE A 59 -2.67 -2.35 -10.59
N ASP A 60 -2.53 -1.25 -9.86
CA ASP A 60 -2.30 0.09 -10.40
C ASP A 60 -0.81 0.44 -10.44
N GLY A 61 0.00 -0.22 -9.63
CA GLY A 61 1.42 0.12 -9.52
C GLY A 61 2.28 -0.93 -8.81
N VAL A 62 3.55 -0.56 -8.66
CA VAL A 62 4.59 -1.40 -8.03
C VAL A 62 5.58 -0.52 -7.28
N GLU A 63 6.21 -1.06 -6.23
CA GLU A 63 7.36 -0.49 -5.57
C GLU A 63 8.62 -1.27 -5.94
N ILE A 64 9.67 -0.54 -6.26
CA ILE A 64 10.99 -1.10 -6.61
C ILE A 64 12.04 -0.74 -5.57
N SER A 65 13.21 -1.32 -5.67
CA SER A 65 14.39 -0.95 -4.88
C SER A 65 15.63 -0.87 -5.75
N LEU A 66 16.68 -0.22 -5.26
CA LEU A 66 18.00 -0.23 -5.92
C LEU A 66 18.53 -1.66 -6.11
N ARG A 67 18.13 -2.60 -5.24
CA ARG A 67 18.58 -4.02 -5.29
C ARG A 67 17.96 -4.80 -6.44
N ASP A 68 16.89 -4.30 -7.04
CA ASP A 68 16.23 -4.96 -8.17
C ASP A 68 17.03 -4.81 -9.47
N GLY A 69 18.03 -3.90 -9.50
CA GLY A 69 18.94 -3.72 -10.62
C GLY A 69 18.27 -3.20 -11.89
N LEU A 70 17.09 -2.60 -11.78
CA LEU A 70 16.33 -2.06 -12.91
C LEU A 70 16.88 -0.69 -13.31
N SER A 71 17.07 -0.45 -14.61
CA SER A 71 17.45 0.87 -15.09
C SER A 71 16.23 1.81 -15.14
N PRO A 72 16.38 3.09 -14.79
CA PRO A 72 15.28 4.06 -14.84
C PRO A 72 14.62 4.14 -16.22
N GLN A 73 15.39 3.99 -17.29
CA GLN A 73 14.90 4.03 -18.66
C GLN A 73 13.99 2.85 -18.99
N GLU A 74 14.38 1.62 -18.59
CA GLU A 74 13.55 0.42 -18.76
C GLU A 74 12.26 0.52 -17.94
N VAL A 75 12.35 1.04 -16.72
CA VAL A 75 11.19 1.26 -15.84
C VAL A 75 10.21 2.24 -16.47
N ARG A 76 10.68 3.41 -16.94
CA ARG A 76 9.82 4.39 -17.62
C ARG A 76 9.18 3.80 -18.87
N ALA A 77 9.95 3.11 -19.72
CA ALA A 77 9.40 2.47 -20.92
C ALA A 77 8.32 1.42 -20.58
N ALA A 78 8.49 0.66 -19.50
CA ALA A 78 7.50 -0.29 -19.04
C ALA A 78 6.24 0.41 -18.50
N THR A 79 6.40 1.48 -17.72
CA THR A 79 5.29 2.32 -17.23
C THR A 79 4.49 2.91 -18.39
N ASP A 80 5.16 3.52 -19.37
CA ASP A 80 4.52 4.14 -20.54
C ASP A 80 3.74 3.12 -21.39
N ALA A 81 4.27 1.90 -21.50
CA ALA A 81 3.64 0.82 -22.27
C ALA A 81 2.44 0.16 -21.56
N THR A 82 2.30 0.29 -20.25
CA THR A 82 1.35 -0.50 -19.45
C THR A 82 0.46 0.31 -18.52
N GLU A 83 0.81 1.56 -18.27
CA GLU A 83 0.18 2.44 -17.26
C GLU A 83 0.33 1.94 -15.81
N ILE A 84 1.19 0.92 -15.56
CA ILE A 84 1.55 0.52 -14.21
C ILE A 84 2.54 1.54 -13.66
N ALA A 85 2.14 2.24 -12.60
CA ALA A 85 2.97 3.27 -11.99
C ALA A 85 4.04 2.66 -11.08
N VAL A 86 5.30 3.14 -11.19
CA VAL A 86 6.25 2.96 -10.09
C VAL A 86 6.06 4.13 -9.14
N HIS A 87 5.34 3.90 -8.04
CA HIS A 87 4.93 4.98 -7.14
C HIS A 87 5.90 5.23 -5.99
N GLY A 88 6.89 4.34 -5.79
CA GLY A 88 7.85 4.49 -4.71
C GLY A 88 9.03 3.55 -4.81
N VAL A 89 10.06 3.89 -4.03
CA VAL A 89 11.31 3.15 -3.91
C VAL A 89 11.52 2.70 -2.47
N ILE A 90 11.93 1.46 -2.28
CA ILE A 90 12.29 0.89 -0.99
C ILE A 90 13.77 1.12 -0.77
N HIS A 91 14.12 1.98 0.20
CA HIS A 91 15.49 2.17 0.66
C HIS A 91 15.86 1.19 1.78
N GLY A 92 15.00 1.07 2.79
CA GLY A 92 15.25 0.25 3.99
C GLY A 92 16.07 1.00 5.05
N ALA A 93 17.07 0.34 5.64
CA ALA A 93 17.77 0.78 6.85
C ALA A 93 19.16 1.41 6.61
N GLY A 94 19.42 1.98 5.44
CA GLY A 94 20.69 2.65 5.14
C GLY A 94 20.76 4.08 5.70
N ASP A 95 21.98 4.60 5.91
CA ASP A 95 22.22 5.94 6.43
C ASP A 95 22.16 7.06 5.36
N ASP A 96 22.25 6.70 4.09
CA ASP A 96 22.19 7.62 2.96
C ASP A 96 21.19 7.13 1.93
N CYS A 97 20.03 7.75 1.89
CA CYS A 97 18.96 7.42 0.94
C CYS A 97 18.98 8.26 -0.35
N SER A 98 20.03 9.04 -0.59
CA SER A 98 20.11 9.95 -1.75
C SER A 98 19.92 9.21 -3.09
N ALA A 99 20.59 8.09 -3.28
CA ALA A 99 20.44 7.28 -4.49
C ALA A 99 19.01 6.73 -4.67
N SER A 100 18.30 6.43 -3.56
CA SER A 100 16.89 5.99 -3.60
C SER A 100 15.94 7.14 -3.92
N ILE A 101 16.24 8.35 -3.45
CA ILE A 101 15.49 9.56 -3.80
C ILE A 101 15.68 9.88 -5.28
N ASP A 102 16.92 9.84 -5.78
CA ASP A 102 17.23 10.06 -7.19
C ASP A 102 16.57 9.03 -8.10
N LEU A 103 16.63 7.74 -7.75
CA LEU A 103 15.90 6.70 -8.48
C LEU A 103 14.39 6.95 -8.48
N CYS A 104 13.82 7.32 -7.33
CA CYS A 104 12.40 7.60 -7.19
C CYS A 104 11.94 8.72 -8.15
N GLU A 105 12.67 9.82 -8.20
CA GLU A 105 12.42 10.92 -9.14
C GLU A 105 12.53 10.45 -10.59
N GLN A 106 13.62 9.75 -10.93
CA GLN A 106 13.90 9.26 -12.29
C GLN A 106 12.83 8.32 -12.82
N VAL A 107 12.18 7.53 -11.99
CA VAL A 107 11.10 6.60 -12.40
C VAL A 107 9.69 7.20 -12.31
N GLY A 108 9.57 8.45 -11.86
CA GLY A 108 8.28 9.13 -11.68
C GLY A 108 7.55 8.74 -10.39
N GLY A 109 8.27 8.17 -9.42
CA GLY A 109 7.75 7.89 -8.08
C GLY A 109 7.66 9.16 -7.22
N SER A 110 7.05 9.02 -6.05
CA SER A 110 6.83 10.15 -5.13
C SER A 110 7.18 9.84 -3.68
N THR A 111 7.61 8.62 -3.38
CA THR A 111 7.90 8.22 -1.99
C THR A 111 9.09 7.29 -1.91
N VAL A 112 9.85 7.41 -0.84
CA VAL A 112 10.92 6.48 -0.47
C VAL A 112 10.61 5.90 0.91
N LEU A 113 10.55 4.57 1.01
CA LEU A 113 10.42 3.87 2.29
C LEU A 113 11.76 3.90 3.02
N VAL A 114 11.77 4.36 4.26
CA VAL A 114 12.94 4.47 5.13
C VAL A 114 12.68 3.75 6.45
N VAL A 115 13.65 2.97 6.90
CA VAL A 115 13.63 2.35 8.22
C VAL A 115 14.54 3.15 9.15
N ALA A 116 14.07 3.45 10.35
CA ALA A 116 14.88 3.99 11.46
C ALA A 116 15.45 2.81 12.26
N PRO A 117 16.67 2.31 11.96
CA PRO A 117 17.15 1.05 12.48
C PRO A 117 17.51 1.13 13.96
N GLU A 118 17.26 0.03 14.68
CA GLU A 118 17.81 -0.20 16.01
C GLU A 118 19.27 -0.68 15.90
N LEU A 119 20.18 0.02 16.55
CA LEU A 119 21.56 -0.41 16.73
C LEU A 119 21.71 -0.90 18.16
N ASP A 120 22.01 -2.18 18.33
CA ASP A 120 22.03 -2.88 19.62
C ASP A 120 23.01 -2.28 20.64
N ASN A 121 24.05 -1.60 20.15
CA ASN A 121 25.07 -0.95 20.99
C ASN A 121 24.70 0.48 21.41
N LEU A 122 23.54 0.99 21.01
CA LEU A 122 23.06 2.33 21.35
C LEU A 122 21.85 2.27 22.29
N SER A 123 21.74 3.28 23.15
CA SER A 123 20.52 3.49 23.92
C SER A 123 19.36 3.91 22.99
N TYR A 124 18.11 3.83 23.49
CA TYR A 124 16.96 4.38 22.77
C TYR A 124 17.14 5.85 22.38
N ALA A 125 17.64 6.68 23.32
CA ALA A 125 17.85 8.10 23.07
C ALA A 125 18.92 8.35 21.98
N ASP A 126 19.99 7.54 21.96
CA ASP A 126 21.04 7.65 20.96
C ASP A 126 20.56 7.17 19.59
N ASN A 127 19.81 6.06 19.52
CA ASN A 127 19.15 5.59 18.29
C ASN A 127 18.21 6.66 17.74
N PHE A 128 17.42 7.29 18.61
CA PHE A 128 16.49 8.35 18.24
C PHE A 128 17.23 9.58 17.67
N ALA A 129 18.21 10.08 18.39
CA ALA A 129 18.99 11.26 17.95
C ALA A 129 19.76 11.00 16.65
N ARG A 130 20.39 9.83 16.53
CA ARG A 130 21.11 9.40 15.31
C ARG A 130 20.15 9.33 14.11
N SER A 131 19.04 8.63 14.26
CA SER A 131 18.09 8.43 13.16
C SER A 131 17.44 9.75 12.72
N LEU A 132 17.12 10.66 13.66
CA LEU A 132 16.70 12.03 13.32
C LEU A 132 17.75 12.75 12.48
N ALA A 133 19.03 12.70 12.87
CA ALA A 133 20.10 13.35 12.14
C ALA A 133 20.26 12.79 10.72
N VAL A 134 20.17 11.47 10.56
CA VAL A 134 20.23 10.79 9.26
C VAL A 134 19.08 11.24 8.35
N VAL A 135 17.85 11.19 8.84
CA VAL A 135 16.67 11.54 8.03
C VAL A 135 16.67 13.03 7.71
N ARG A 136 16.98 13.92 8.69
CA ARG A 136 17.06 15.37 8.47
C ARG A 136 18.03 15.74 7.36
N LYS A 137 19.16 15.04 7.24
CA LYS A 137 20.13 15.29 6.17
C LYS A 137 19.56 15.03 4.77
N ALA A 138 18.60 14.13 4.65
CA ALA A 138 17.99 13.76 3.36
C ALA A 138 16.81 14.67 2.97
N ILE A 139 16.18 15.38 3.93
CA ILE A 139 14.98 16.20 3.71
C ILE A 139 15.17 17.22 2.59
N PRO A 140 16.27 18.03 2.53
CA PRO A 140 16.41 19.04 1.48
C PRO A 140 16.42 18.45 0.06
N LEU A 141 17.00 17.28 -0.13
CA LEU A 141 17.00 16.60 -1.42
C LEU A 141 15.60 16.07 -1.74
N ALA A 142 14.93 15.45 -0.78
CA ALA A 142 13.59 14.92 -0.91
C ALA A 142 12.58 16.04 -1.28
N GLU A 143 12.61 17.17 -0.59
CA GLU A 143 11.77 18.35 -0.86
C GLU A 143 12.04 18.92 -2.26
N LYS A 144 13.31 19.05 -2.65
CA LYS A 144 13.72 19.55 -3.97
C LYS A 144 13.15 18.67 -5.10
N GLN A 145 13.10 17.37 -4.89
CA GLN A 145 12.63 16.39 -5.89
C GLN A 145 11.14 16.02 -5.74
N ASN A 146 10.40 16.67 -4.82
CA ASN A 146 9.01 16.34 -4.50
C ASN A 146 8.81 14.86 -4.12
N VAL A 147 9.78 14.28 -3.43
CA VAL A 147 9.75 12.92 -2.91
C VAL A 147 9.51 12.97 -1.41
N ARG A 148 8.64 12.11 -0.89
CA ARG A 148 8.40 11.98 0.56
C ARG A 148 9.18 10.79 1.11
N LEU A 149 9.80 10.97 2.28
CA LEU A 149 10.45 9.92 3.04
C LEU A 149 9.44 9.33 4.04
N LEU A 150 9.13 8.07 3.90
CA LEU A 150 8.12 7.41 4.72
C LEU A 150 8.76 6.44 5.69
N ILE A 151 8.60 6.72 6.98
CA ILE A 151 9.12 5.88 8.05
C ILE A 151 8.22 4.65 8.20
N GLU A 152 8.83 3.46 8.20
CA GLU A 152 8.10 2.19 8.33
C GLU A 152 8.18 1.63 9.75
N ASN A 153 7.05 1.14 10.25
CA ASN A 153 6.99 0.31 11.45
C ASN A 153 7.41 -1.12 11.10
N VAL A 154 8.64 -1.46 11.41
CA VAL A 154 9.24 -2.76 11.05
C VAL A 154 10.08 -3.33 12.20
N ARG A 155 10.32 -4.65 12.20
CA ARG A 155 11.12 -5.34 13.24
C ARG A 155 12.46 -4.68 13.53
N ALA A 156 13.16 -4.26 12.47
CA ALA A 156 14.48 -3.67 12.54
C ALA A 156 14.51 -2.26 13.14
N SER A 157 13.35 -1.62 13.32
CA SER A 157 13.25 -0.27 13.88
C SER A 157 13.32 -0.27 15.39
N PHE A 158 13.94 0.76 15.99
CA PHE A 158 13.85 1.02 17.43
C PHE A 158 12.50 1.63 17.86
N LEU A 159 11.68 2.08 16.89
CA LEU A 159 10.32 2.61 17.12
C LEU A 159 9.37 1.44 17.32
N LYS A 160 9.10 1.07 18.56
CA LYS A 160 8.32 -0.13 18.90
C LYS A 160 6.84 0.16 19.16
N THR A 161 6.46 1.43 19.28
CA THR A 161 5.07 1.85 19.49
C THR A 161 4.63 2.90 18.47
N ALA A 162 3.32 3.02 18.29
CA ALA A 162 2.73 4.01 17.40
C ALA A 162 3.06 5.43 17.85
N GLU A 163 3.07 5.67 19.16
CA GLU A 163 3.38 6.96 19.79
C GLU A 163 4.84 7.36 19.55
N GLU A 164 5.79 6.41 19.65
CA GLU A 164 7.21 6.66 19.36
C GLU A 164 7.39 7.05 17.89
N MET A 165 6.73 6.33 16.98
CA MET A 165 6.81 6.63 15.55
C MET A 165 6.14 7.96 15.19
N ALA A 166 4.97 8.26 15.76
CA ALA A 166 4.31 9.55 15.56
C ALA A 166 5.19 10.70 16.06
N ARG A 167 5.76 10.59 17.26
CA ARG A 167 6.70 11.56 17.80
C ARG A 167 7.93 11.74 16.90
N PHE A 168 8.53 10.64 16.43
CA PHE A 168 9.71 10.69 15.54
C PHE A 168 9.40 11.45 14.24
N ILE A 169 8.24 11.19 13.63
CA ILE A 169 7.78 11.89 12.43
C ILE A 169 7.57 13.37 12.71
N ASP A 170 6.90 13.72 13.81
CA ASP A 170 6.62 15.11 14.17
C ASP A 170 7.89 15.91 14.44
N GLU A 171 8.88 15.32 15.11
CA GLU A 171 10.16 16.00 15.40
C GLU A 171 11.02 16.28 14.16
N LEU A 172 10.70 15.67 13.01
CA LEU A 172 11.37 15.98 11.73
C LEU A 172 10.86 17.27 11.08
N GLU A 173 9.70 17.77 11.47
CA GLU A 173 9.14 19.09 11.12
C GLU A 173 9.16 19.41 9.60
N SER A 174 8.93 18.40 8.74
CA SER A 174 8.90 18.58 7.28
C SER A 174 7.69 17.90 6.65
N PRO A 175 7.03 18.57 5.67
CA PRO A 175 5.95 17.95 4.91
C PRO A 175 6.41 16.79 4.01
N ALA A 176 7.73 16.69 3.77
CA ALA A 176 8.32 15.57 3.03
C ALA A 176 8.39 14.29 3.86
N ILE A 177 8.01 14.31 5.15
CA ILE A 177 8.04 13.13 6.01
C ILE A 177 6.62 12.59 6.23
N GLY A 178 6.50 11.28 6.38
CA GLY A 178 5.25 10.63 6.72
C GLY A 178 5.43 9.20 7.20
N ALA A 179 4.32 8.54 7.47
CA ALA A 179 4.28 7.15 7.87
C ALA A 179 4.05 6.23 6.67
N TYR A 180 4.86 5.18 6.59
CA TYR A 180 4.56 3.98 5.84
C TYR A 180 4.00 2.95 6.85
N TYR A 181 2.70 2.82 6.91
CA TYR A 181 2.03 2.03 7.92
C TYR A 181 1.88 0.58 7.45
N ASP A 182 2.66 -0.35 8.02
CA ASP A 182 2.52 -1.79 7.80
C ASP A 182 1.59 -2.42 8.84
N THR A 183 0.47 -2.96 8.38
CA THR A 183 -0.58 -3.52 9.22
C THR A 183 -0.14 -4.81 9.93
N GLY A 184 0.58 -5.70 9.25
CA GLY A 184 1.03 -6.98 9.79
C GLY A 184 2.20 -6.85 10.75
N ASN A 185 3.09 -5.88 10.51
CA ASN A 185 4.22 -5.63 11.40
C ASN A 185 3.77 -5.16 12.79
N THR A 186 2.66 -4.43 12.88
CA THR A 186 2.12 -3.98 14.18
C THR A 186 1.83 -5.14 15.10
N ILE A 187 1.10 -6.14 14.62
CA ILE A 187 0.70 -7.31 15.42
C ILE A 187 1.83 -8.33 15.60
N THR A 188 2.85 -8.27 14.75
CA THR A 188 3.96 -9.23 14.77
C THR A 188 5.09 -8.79 15.72
N TRP A 189 5.45 -7.52 15.68
CA TRP A 189 6.67 -7.02 16.34
C TRP A 189 6.39 -6.07 17.50
N THR A 190 5.12 -5.72 17.71
CA THR A 190 4.70 -4.83 18.80
C THR A 190 3.67 -5.52 19.70
N LYS A 191 3.28 -4.86 20.79
CA LYS A 191 2.17 -5.31 21.65
C LYS A 191 0.89 -4.51 21.39
N GLN A 192 0.85 -3.73 20.30
CA GLN A 192 -0.27 -2.88 19.94
C GLN A 192 -1.00 -3.45 18.73
N THR A 193 -2.30 -3.18 18.63
CA THR A 193 -3.13 -3.61 17.50
C THR A 193 -2.90 -2.75 16.26
N ALA A 194 -3.15 -3.30 15.07
CA ALA A 194 -3.12 -2.53 13.82
C ALA A 194 -4.05 -1.31 13.87
N GLN A 195 -5.25 -1.46 14.41
CA GLN A 195 -6.18 -0.34 14.63
C GLN A 195 -5.57 0.78 15.48
N HIS A 196 -4.91 0.44 16.60
CA HIS A 196 -4.29 1.45 17.47
C HIS A 196 -3.20 2.23 16.73
N TRP A 197 -2.36 1.54 15.95
CA TRP A 197 -1.37 2.17 15.10
C TRP A 197 -2.00 3.12 14.08
N ALA A 198 -3.06 2.68 13.37
CA ALA A 198 -3.76 3.54 12.42
C ALA A 198 -4.36 4.79 13.09
N HIS A 199 -4.93 4.63 14.31
CA HIS A 199 -5.47 5.73 15.08
C HIS A 199 -4.42 6.77 15.48
N VAL A 200 -3.30 6.32 16.06
CA VAL A 200 -2.24 7.21 16.57
C VAL A 200 -1.48 7.89 15.43
N LEU A 201 -1.12 7.14 14.38
CA LEU A 201 -0.46 7.72 13.21
C LEU A 201 -1.37 8.70 12.47
N GLY A 202 -2.64 8.40 12.34
CA GLY A 202 -3.67 9.30 11.83
C GLY A 202 -3.28 9.93 10.49
N HIS A 203 -3.30 11.25 10.41
CA HIS A 203 -2.98 12.04 9.21
C HIS A 203 -1.52 11.90 8.72
N ARG A 204 -0.63 11.32 9.52
CA ARG A 204 0.77 11.03 9.12
C ARG A 204 0.86 9.88 8.14
N ILE A 205 -0.18 9.03 8.05
CA ILE A 205 -0.22 7.90 7.14
C ILE A 205 -0.30 8.39 5.68
N VAL A 206 0.71 8.03 4.91
CA VAL A 206 0.82 8.35 3.46
C VAL A 206 0.63 7.12 2.60
N LYS A 207 1.10 5.98 3.10
CA LYS A 207 0.97 4.66 2.48
C LYS A 207 0.66 3.59 3.52
N VAL A 208 0.07 2.51 3.02
CA VAL A 208 -0.23 1.34 3.85
C VAL A 208 0.37 0.09 3.20
N ASP A 209 1.12 -0.70 3.97
CA ASP A 209 1.44 -2.07 3.58
C ASP A 209 0.35 -3.01 4.08
N ILE A 210 -0.17 -3.80 3.14
CA ILE A 210 -1.21 -4.78 3.38
C ILE A 210 -0.55 -6.13 3.62
N LYS A 211 -0.51 -6.48 4.88
CA LYS A 211 0.05 -7.72 5.40
C LYS A 211 -0.83 -8.19 6.55
N ASP A 212 -1.00 -9.47 6.69
CA ASP A 212 -1.69 -10.05 7.83
C ASP A 212 -0.85 -11.18 8.44
N ARG A 213 -1.02 -11.41 9.73
CA ARG A 213 -0.44 -12.55 10.41
C ARG A 213 -1.49 -13.64 10.50
N GLY A 214 -1.06 -14.89 10.24
CA GLY A 214 -1.92 -16.05 10.42
C GLY A 214 -2.91 -16.32 9.29
N HIS A 215 -3.10 -15.42 8.35
CA HIS A 215 -3.89 -15.74 7.17
C HIS A 215 -3.20 -16.89 6.39
N ALA A 216 -3.93 -18.00 6.16
CA ALA A 216 -3.35 -19.21 5.61
C ALA A 216 -2.70 -19.03 4.22
N GLU A 217 -3.28 -18.15 3.40
CA GLU A 217 -2.85 -17.89 2.03
C GLU A 217 -2.10 -16.56 1.89
N PHE A 218 -2.57 -15.48 2.54
CA PHE A 218 -2.07 -14.11 2.36
C PHE A 218 -1.37 -13.53 3.57
N GLY A 219 -1.12 -14.33 4.59
CA GLY A 219 -0.26 -13.98 5.73
C GLY A 219 1.22 -14.12 5.41
N ASP A 220 2.07 -13.67 6.33
CA ASP A 220 3.50 -13.97 6.27
C ASP A 220 3.72 -15.47 6.54
N PRO A 221 4.27 -16.23 5.58
CA PRO A 221 4.45 -17.68 5.73
C PRO A 221 5.45 -18.06 6.83
N LYS A 222 6.25 -17.11 7.32
CA LYS A 222 7.21 -17.31 8.42
C LYS A 222 6.54 -17.17 9.79
N LEU A 223 5.32 -16.65 9.84
CA LEU A 223 4.63 -16.33 11.07
C LEU A 223 3.38 -17.21 11.18
N LYS A 224 3.43 -18.21 12.08
CA LYS A 224 2.25 -19.00 12.41
C LYS A 224 1.27 -18.15 13.23
N SER A 225 0.00 -18.22 12.91
CA SER A 225 -1.06 -17.62 13.73
C SER A 225 -1.04 -18.17 15.16
N GLN A 226 -1.20 -17.28 16.12
CA GLN A 226 -1.45 -17.67 17.52
C GLN A 226 -2.94 -17.57 17.86
N THR A 227 -3.69 -16.70 17.15
CA THR A 227 -5.13 -16.52 17.33
C THR A 227 -5.72 -15.99 16.01
N ALA A 228 -6.60 -16.76 15.37
CA ALA A 228 -7.35 -16.29 14.21
C ALA A 228 -8.50 -15.40 14.70
N VAL A 229 -8.40 -14.10 14.52
CA VAL A 229 -9.39 -13.11 14.98
C VAL A 229 -9.94 -12.25 13.82
N GLY A 230 -9.31 -12.28 12.65
CA GLY A 230 -9.77 -11.58 11.44
C GLY A 230 -10.95 -12.27 10.75
N THR A 231 -11.63 -11.55 9.88
CA THR A 231 -12.83 -12.02 9.16
C THR A 231 -12.57 -13.20 8.23
N ASP A 232 -11.32 -13.50 7.92
CA ASP A 232 -10.85 -14.49 6.96
C ASP A 232 -9.70 -15.38 7.49
N GLY A 233 -9.53 -15.41 8.82
CA GLY A 233 -8.52 -16.23 9.50
C GLY A 233 -7.18 -15.55 9.76
N GLY A 234 -7.05 -14.24 9.44
CA GLY A 234 -5.93 -13.39 9.85
C GLY A 234 -6.10 -12.81 11.25
N GLU A 235 -5.12 -12.05 11.71
CA GLU A 235 -5.12 -11.39 13.01
C GLU A 235 -5.43 -9.88 12.93
N VAL A 236 -5.41 -9.28 11.74
CA VAL A 236 -5.77 -7.87 11.52
C VAL A 236 -7.30 -7.71 11.51
N HIS A 237 -7.82 -6.87 12.38
CA HIS A 237 -9.21 -6.45 12.35
C HIS A 237 -9.46 -5.38 11.27
N TRP A 238 -9.55 -5.80 10.01
CA TRP A 238 -9.63 -4.92 8.85
C TRP A 238 -10.74 -3.88 8.91
N ALA A 239 -11.94 -4.24 9.40
CA ALA A 239 -13.03 -3.27 9.57
C ALA A 239 -12.65 -2.12 10.50
N ASN A 240 -11.88 -2.40 11.56
CA ASN A 240 -11.40 -1.39 12.49
C ASN A 240 -10.30 -0.52 11.85
N VAL A 241 -9.37 -1.14 11.13
CA VAL A 241 -8.32 -0.40 10.38
C VAL A 241 -8.96 0.54 9.36
N ARG A 242 -9.92 0.05 8.56
CA ARG A 242 -10.67 0.89 7.59
C ARG A 242 -11.36 2.08 8.26
N ARG A 243 -11.96 1.88 9.43
CA ARG A 243 -12.61 2.98 10.16
C ARG A 243 -11.63 4.09 10.53
N GLU A 244 -10.44 3.75 11.01
CA GLU A 244 -9.40 4.74 11.36
C GLU A 244 -8.85 5.44 10.10
N LEU A 245 -8.60 4.70 9.01
CA LEU A 245 -8.19 5.29 7.73
C LEU A 245 -9.27 6.22 7.15
N ALA A 246 -10.54 5.86 7.28
CA ALA A 246 -11.65 6.72 6.85
C ALA A 246 -11.77 7.99 7.69
N ALA A 247 -11.54 7.90 9.01
CA ALA A 247 -11.58 9.05 9.92
C ALA A 247 -10.59 10.16 9.54
N VAL A 248 -9.46 9.80 8.91
CA VAL A 248 -8.46 10.76 8.42
C VAL A 248 -8.57 11.02 6.91
N ASN A 249 -9.64 10.58 6.28
CA ASN A 249 -9.84 10.70 4.83
C ASN A 249 -8.69 10.13 4.00
N PHE A 250 -8.11 9.00 4.43
CA PHE A 250 -6.99 8.38 3.74
C PHE A 250 -7.31 8.16 2.25
N SER A 251 -6.37 8.55 1.41
CA SER A 251 -6.36 8.31 -0.02
C SER A 251 -4.90 8.14 -0.47
N GLY A 252 -4.62 7.14 -1.28
CA GLY A 252 -3.23 6.91 -1.69
C GLY A 252 -2.96 5.47 -2.13
N TRP A 253 -1.77 4.99 -1.83
CA TRP A 253 -1.31 3.66 -2.20
C TRP A 253 -1.43 2.67 -1.05
N ALA A 254 -1.93 1.49 -1.36
CA ALA A 254 -1.81 0.31 -0.52
C ALA A 254 -0.98 -0.73 -1.26
N SER A 255 0.14 -1.14 -0.66
CA SER A 255 1.06 -2.13 -1.25
C SER A 255 0.90 -3.47 -0.56
N ALA A 256 0.80 -4.56 -1.33
CA ALA A 256 0.90 -5.88 -0.75
C ALA A 256 2.36 -6.21 -0.40
N GLU A 257 2.59 -6.78 0.78
CA GLU A 257 3.86 -7.36 1.19
C GLU A 257 3.65 -8.75 1.78
N VAL A 258 3.35 -9.70 0.90
CA VAL A 258 3.09 -11.11 1.23
C VAL A 258 3.91 -12.01 0.32
N LYS A 259 3.79 -13.32 0.46
CA LYS A 259 4.47 -14.25 -0.44
C LYS A 259 4.03 -14.01 -1.88
N GLY A 260 4.97 -13.69 -2.75
CA GLY A 260 4.78 -13.50 -4.18
C GLY A 260 4.57 -14.81 -4.94
N GLY A 261 4.60 -14.72 -6.28
CA GLY A 261 4.46 -15.87 -7.15
C GLY A 261 4.11 -15.51 -8.60
N ASP A 262 3.44 -16.42 -9.28
CA ASP A 262 3.00 -16.29 -10.66
C ASP A 262 1.73 -15.41 -10.82
N ALA A 263 1.24 -15.29 -12.04
CA ALA A 263 0.05 -14.51 -12.38
C ALA A 263 -1.20 -14.89 -11.57
N ARG A 264 -1.40 -16.21 -11.33
CA ARG A 264 -2.54 -16.70 -10.55
C ARG A 264 -2.45 -16.23 -9.10
N ARG A 265 -1.25 -16.35 -8.52
CA ARG A 265 -0.96 -15.92 -7.16
C ARG A 265 -1.18 -14.42 -7.01
N LEU A 266 -0.62 -13.61 -7.91
CA LEU A 266 -0.75 -12.15 -7.85
C LEU A 266 -2.20 -11.69 -8.02
N SER A 267 -2.99 -12.32 -8.91
CA SER A 267 -4.42 -12.05 -9.02
C SER A 267 -5.20 -12.40 -7.73
N GLY A 268 -4.80 -13.46 -7.04
CA GLY A 268 -5.35 -13.83 -5.72
C GLY A 268 -5.05 -12.76 -4.67
N VAL A 269 -3.81 -12.24 -4.63
CA VAL A 269 -3.41 -11.15 -3.73
C VAL A 269 -4.22 -9.88 -3.99
N SER A 270 -4.40 -9.49 -5.26
CA SER A 270 -5.20 -8.31 -5.63
C SER A 270 -6.64 -8.42 -5.13
N LYS A 271 -7.30 -9.56 -5.36
CA LYS A 271 -8.67 -9.83 -4.88
C LYS A 271 -8.78 -9.82 -3.36
N TRP A 272 -7.77 -10.34 -2.67
CA TRP A 272 -7.72 -10.26 -1.21
C TRP A 272 -7.61 -8.81 -0.74
N MET A 273 -6.80 -7.98 -1.42
CA MET A 273 -6.72 -6.54 -1.12
C MET A 273 -8.07 -5.85 -1.31
N ASP A 274 -8.84 -6.18 -2.37
CA ASP A 274 -10.18 -5.64 -2.58
C ASP A 274 -11.11 -5.95 -1.39
N GLN A 275 -11.06 -7.17 -0.87
CA GLN A 275 -11.88 -7.60 0.27
C GLN A 275 -11.50 -6.88 1.57
N VAL A 276 -10.20 -6.84 1.89
CA VAL A 276 -9.76 -6.28 3.18
C VAL A 276 -9.81 -4.76 3.21
N LEU A 277 -9.70 -4.10 2.04
CA LEU A 277 -9.76 -2.65 1.91
C LEU A 277 -11.16 -2.13 1.54
N ASP A 278 -12.09 -3.00 1.13
CA ASP A 278 -13.42 -2.62 0.67
C ASP A 278 -13.34 -1.65 -0.55
N LEU A 279 -12.74 -2.15 -1.65
CA LEU A 279 -12.51 -1.42 -2.90
C LEU A 279 -13.61 -1.65 -3.94
#